data_4813e75165a149c63a3aa6f547cea431
#
_entry.id   4813e75165a149c63a3aa6f547cea431
#
_cell.length_a   1.000
_cell.length_b   1.000
_cell.length_c   1.000
_cell.angle_alpha   90.00
_cell.angle_beta   90.00
_cell.angle_gamma   90.00
#
_symmetry.space_group_name_H-M   'P 1'
#
loop_
_entity.id
_entity.type
_entity.pdbx_description
1 polymer ?
#
loop_
_entity_poly.entity_id
_entity_poly.type
_entity_poly.pdbx_seq_one_letter_code
_entity_poly.pdbx_strand_id
1 'polypeptide(L)'
;MVQNTDKVPAKSKKHPVLKVLLVSFTLVLLVAAGSAWYGWTWLQNQLGPAGDSESPILITIPRGATSAEVGNILYDAGLVRNSTVFRLWLRHYELDGKLQAGDYLLSAHLSLSEIANKIVKGDVHIDTIRFTIPEGLFLEDIAARLAKQGIVDQDKFLQLASDVSRWQDYWFVTEIPEGLDIPLEGYLFPDTYEILAKT
;
A
#
# COMPACT_ATOMS: atom_id res chain seq x y z
N MET A 1 -100.15 2.27 10.62
CA MET A 1 -99.49 2.57 9.34
C MET A 1 -97.98 2.79 9.62
N VAL A 2 -97.15 1.80 9.52
CA VAL A 2 -95.72 1.83 9.83
C VAL A 2 -94.99 1.72 8.52
N GLN A 3 -94.35 2.77 8.05
CA GLN A 3 -93.47 2.77 6.90
C GLN A 3 -92.10 2.22 7.27
N ASN A 4 -91.80 1.03 6.75
CA ASN A 4 -90.49 0.40 6.84
C ASN A 4 -89.59 1.01 5.75
N THR A 5 -88.60 1.84 6.11
CA THR A 5 -87.63 2.37 5.18
C THR A 5 -86.42 1.44 5.16
N ASP A 6 -86.42 0.56 4.17
CA ASP A 6 -85.29 -0.29 3.86
C ASP A 6 -84.10 0.57 3.43
N LYS A 7 -83.07 0.66 4.29
CA LYS A 7 -81.74 1.23 3.96
C LYS A 7 -81.01 0.25 3.07
N VAL A 8 -80.95 0.57 1.76
CA VAL A 8 -80.07 -0.11 0.78
C VAL A 8 -78.62 0.14 1.16
N PRO A 9 -77.77 -0.86 1.40
CA PRO A 9 -76.38 -0.63 1.70
C PRO A 9 -75.65 -0.09 0.43
N ALA A 10 -74.99 1.04 0.56
CA ALA A 10 -74.18 1.64 -0.49
C ALA A 10 -73.02 0.74 -0.88
N LYS A 11 -73.06 0.20 -2.08
CA LYS A 11 -72.06 -0.68 -2.72
C LYS A 11 -70.80 0.17 -2.90
N SER A 12 -69.78 -0.04 -2.01
CA SER A 12 -68.45 0.58 -2.12
C SER A 12 -67.85 0.29 -3.49
N LYS A 13 -67.69 1.33 -4.30
CA LYS A 13 -66.99 1.24 -5.61
C LYS A 13 -65.53 0.96 -5.32
N LYS A 14 -65.13 -0.34 -5.41
CA LYS A 14 -63.76 -0.79 -5.38
C LYS A 14 -63.04 -0.15 -6.58
N HIS A 15 -62.08 0.74 -6.33
CA HIS A 15 -61.27 1.37 -7.37
C HIS A 15 -60.16 0.39 -7.81
N PRO A 16 -60.37 -0.41 -8.88
CA PRO A 16 -59.39 -1.45 -9.29
C PRO A 16 -58.10 -0.80 -9.77
N VAL A 17 -58.19 0.41 -10.37
CA VAL A 17 -57.00 1.16 -10.83
C VAL A 17 -56.08 1.55 -9.69
N LEU A 18 -56.60 1.99 -8.54
CA LEU A 18 -55.79 2.34 -7.38
C LEU A 18 -55.05 1.11 -6.81
N LYS A 19 -55.69 -0.08 -6.83
CA LYS A 19 -55.03 -1.33 -6.39
C LYS A 19 -53.91 -1.76 -7.34
N VAL A 20 -54.10 -1.61 -8.66
CA VAL A 20 -53.06 -1.90 -9.65
C VAL A 20 -51.90 -0.94 -9.50
N LEU A 21 -52.14 0.35 -9.32
CA LEU A 21 -51.10 1.34 -9.06
C LEU A 21 -50.32 1.05 -7.76
N LEU A 22 -51.00 0.69 -6.68
CA LEU A 22 -50.34 0.30 -5.43
C LEU A 22 -49.47 -0.95 -5.59
N VAL A 23 -49.99 -2.00 -6.28
CA VAL A 23 -49.23 -3.20 -6.54
C VAL A 23 -48.01 -2.94 -7.42
N SER A 24 -48.17 -2.13 -8.50
CA SER A 24 -47.03 -1.79 -9.36
C SER A 24 -45.98 -0.95 -8.62
N PHE A 25 -46.41 -0.01 -7.77
CA PHE A 25 -45.51 0.81 -6.95
C PHE A 25 -44.74 -0.03 -5.92
N THR A 26 -45.42 -0.95 -5.23
CA THR A 26 -44.75 -1.87 -4.31
C THR A 26 -43.78 -2.80 -5.02
N LEU A 27 -44.12 -3.25 -6.22
CA LEU A 27 -43.19 -4.10 -7.02
C LEU A 27 -41.92 -3.30 -7.40
N VAL A 28 -42.08 -2.04 -7.85
CA VAL A 28 -40.93 -1.16 -8.15
C VAL A 28 -40.07 -0.94 -6.93
N LEU A 29 -40.66 -0.69 -5.76
CA LEU A 29 -39.91 -0.53 -4.50
C LEU A 29 -39.15 -1.81 -4.12
N LEU A 30 -39.76 -2.98 -4.26
CA LEU A 30 -39.09 -4.25 -3.99
C LEU A 30 -37.90 -4.50 -4.94
N VAL A 31 -38.07 -4.20 -6.23
CA VAL A 31 -36.96 -4.31 -7.20
C VAL A 31 -35.86 -3.31 -6.86
N ALA A 32 -36.20 -2.06 -6.53
CA ALA A 32 -35.23 -1.04 -6.13
C ALA A 32 -34.48 -1.44 -4.83
N ALA A 33 -35.18 -1.95 -3.84
CA ALA A 33 -34.58 -2.43 -2.58
C ALA A 33 -33.68 -3.64 -2.83
N GLY A 34 -34.10 -4.60 -3.65
CA GLY A 34 -33.30 -5.75 -4.04
C GLY A 34 -32.05 -5.36 -4.82
N SER A 35 -32.15 -4.41 -5.73
CA SER A 35 -31.01 -3.90 -6.50
C SER A 35 -30.02 -3.15 -5.60
N ALA A 36 -30.52 -2.34 -4.66
CA ALA A 36 -29.69 -1.63 -3.69
C ALA A 36 -28.95 -2.61 -2.74
N TRP A 37 -29.65 -3.63 -2.26
CA TRP A 37 -29.08 -4.69 -1.45
C TRP A 37 -27.99 -5.45 -2.20
N TYR A 38 -28.25 -5.85 -3.43
CA TYR A 38 -27.28 -6.56 -4.27
C TYR A 38 -26.05 -5.68 -4.56
N GLY A 39 -26.25 -4.41 -4.92
CA GLY A 39 -25.17 -3.46 -5.14
C GLY A 39 -24.31 -3.24 -3.90
N TRP A 40 -24.95 -3.16 -2.73
CA TRP A 40 -24.25 -3.02 -1.46
C TRP A 40 -23.38 -4.23 -1.13
N THR A 41 -23.94 -5.44 -1.23
CA THR A 41 -23.19 -6.70 -0.97
C THR A 41 -22.06 -6.90 -1.98
N TRP A 42 -22.28 -6.55 -3.25
CA TRP A 42 -21.26 -6.59 -4.27
C TRP A 42 -20.11 -5.63 -3.94
N LEU A 43 -20.42 -4.38 -3.54
CA LEU A 43 -19.41 -3.39 -3.16
C LEU A 43 -18.60 -3.83 -1.94
N GLN A 44 -19.25 -4.33 -0.89
CA GLN A 44 -18.57 -4.87 0.30
C GLN A 44 -17.59 -5.99 -0.07
N ASN A 45 -17.98 -6.85 -1.00
CA ASN A 45 -17.11 -7.92 -1.49
C ASN A 45 -15.88 -7.38 -2.26
N GLN A 46 -16.02 -6.26 -2.98
CA GLN A 46 -14.89 -5.61 -3.68
C GLN A 46 -13.90 -4.92 -2.71
N LEU A 47 -14.37 -4.45 -1.56
CA LEU A 47 -13.55 -3.79 -0.55
C LEU A 47 -12.80 -4.78 0.36
N GLY A 48 -13.28 -6.02 0.41
CA GLY A 48 -12.63 -7.10 1.17
C GLY A 48 -11.32 -7.58 0.54
N PRO A 49 -10.64 -8.51 1.21
CA PRO A 49 -9.44 -9.17 0.70
C PRO A 49 -9.65 -9.77 -0.69
N ALA A 50 -8.64 -9.67 -1.56
CA ALA A 50 -8.70 -10.26 -2.89
C ALA A 50 -8.57 -11.81 -2.86
N GLY A 51 -7.85 -12.33 -1.86
CA GLY A 51 -7.64 -13.75 -1.63
C GLY A 51 -7.27 -14.05 -0.18
N ASP A 52 -7.03 -15.30 0.14
CA ASP A 52 -6.67 -15.77 1.49
C ASP A 52 -5.15 -15.94 1.68
N SER A 53 -4.36 -15.66 0.64
CA SER A 53 -2.90 -15.82 0.68
C SER A 53 -2.25 -14.76 1.56
N GLU A 54 -1.56 -15.22 2.60
CA GLU A 54 -0.72 -14.37 3.47
C GLU A 54 0.67 -14.12 2.88
N SER A 55 1.05 -14.85 1.81
CA SER A 55 2.36 -14.72 1.18
C SER A 55 2.52 -13.28 0.65
N PRO A 56 3.58 -12.56 1.08
CA PRO A 56 3.81 -11.20 0.62
C PRO A 56 4.28 -11.19 -0.83
N ILE A 57 3.79 -10.25 -1.59
CA ILE A 57 4.17 -9.96 -2.98
C ILE A 57 4.86 -8.59 -2.98
N LEU A 58 6.05 -8.51 -3.57
CA LEU A 58 6.75 -7.24 -3.74
C LEU A 58 6.13 -6.48 -4.91
N ILE A 59 5.68 -5.27 -4.65
CA ILE A 59 5.06 -4.36 -5.62
C ILE A 59 5.83 -3.05 -5.66
N THR A 60 6.26 -2.66 -6.85
CA THR A 60 6.93 -1.38 -7.09
C THR A 60 5.92 -0.36 -7.61
N ILE A 61 5.78 0.76 -6.90
CA ILE A 61 4.97 1.92 -7.33
C ILE A 61 5.94 2.99 -7.86
N PRO A 62 5.87 3.32 -9.17
CA PRO A 62 6.74 4.32 -9.78
C PRO A 62 6.48 5.73 -9.23
N ARG A 63 7.51 6.59 -9.26
CA ARG A 63 7.35 8.01 -8.91
C ARG A 63 6.41 8.69 -9.91
N GLY A 64 5.43 9.42 -9.39
CA GLY A 64 4.46 10.13 -10.21
C GLY A 64 3.33 9.26 -10.77
N ALA A 65 3.24 7.99 -10.37
CA ALA A 65 2.14 7.12 -10.79
C ALA A 65 0.79 7.68 -10.33
N THR A 66 -0.17 7.68 -11.24
CA THR A 66 -1.55 8.07 -10.95
C THR A 66 -2.27 6.98 -10.14
N SER A 67 -3.34 7.35 -9.44
CA SER A 67 -4.17 6.37 -8.72
C SER A 67 -4.77 5.29 -9.64
N ALA A 68 -4.92 5.59 -10.93
CA ALA A 68 -5.38 4.62 -11.92
C ALA A 68 -4.28 3.58 -12.24
N GLU A 69 -3.05 4.03 -12.43
CA GLU A 69 -1.89 3.16 -12.67
C GLU A 69 -1.61 2.29 -11.46
N VAL A 70 -1.60 2.86 -10.25
CA VAL A 70 -1.45 2.10 -9.00
C VAL A 70 -2.57 1.05 -8.86
N GLY A 71 -3.81 1.43 -9.14
CA GLY A 71 -4.94 0.49 -9.12
C GLY A 71 -4.79 -0.67 -10.09
N ASN A 72 -4.22 -0.44 -11.28
CA ASN A 72 -3.95 -1.49 -12.25
C ASN A 72 -2.80 -2.40 -11.79
N ILE A 73 -1.70 -1.83 -11.28
CA ILE A 73 -0.58 -2.60 -10.72
C ILE A 73 -1.08 -3.55 -9.63
N LEU A 74 -1.92 -3.05 -8.70
CA LEU A 74 -2.47 -3.86 -7.62
C LEU A 74 -3.45 -4.94 -8.12
N TYR A 75 -4.23 -4.63 -9.14
CA TYR A 75 -5.17 -5.58 -9.76
C TYR A 75 -4.42 -6.69 -10.50
N ASP A 76 -3.42 -6.35 -11.31
CA ASP A 76 -2.61 -7.30 -12.07
C ASP A 76 -1.80 -8.24 -11.14
N ALA A 77 -1.43 -7.74 -9.96
CA ALA A 77 -0.79 -8.53 -8.90
C ALA A 77 -1.78 -9.36 -8.05
N GLY A 78 -3.09 -9.26 -8.30
CA GLY A 78 -4.11 -9.98 -7.55
C GLY A 78 -4.31 -9.50 -6.11
N LEU A 79 -3.91 -8.26 -5.80
CA LEU A 79 -4.01 -7.65 -4.47
C LEU A 79 -5.33 -6.89 -4.25
N VAL A 80 -5.98 -6.46 -5.33
CA VAL A 80 -7.33 -5.87 -5.30
C VAL A 80 -8.20 -6.55 -6.35
N ARG A 81 -9.49 -6.67 -6.06
CA ARG A 81 -10.44 -7.34 -6.97
C ARG A 81 -10.84 -6.48 -8.16
N ASN A 82 -10.72 -5.16 -8.05
CA ASN A 82 -11.13 -4.22 -9.10
C ASN A 82 -10.38 -2.88 -8.96
N SER A 83 -9.61 -2.52 -9.99
CA SER A 83 -8.82 -1.28 -10.03
C SER A 83 -9.70 -0.01 -10.02
N THR A 84 -10.90 -0.07 -10.62
CA THR A 84 -11.84 1.06 -10.64
C THR A 84 -12.43 1.31 -9.26
N VAL A 85 -12.77 0.25 -8.51
CA VAL A 85 -13.26 0.36 -7.12
C VAL A 85 -12.18 0.94 -6.22
N PHE A 86 -10.91 0.50 -6.37
CA PHE A 86 -9.77 1.07 -5.65
C PHE A 86 -9.66 2.58 -5.88
N ARG A 87 -9.70 3.02 -7.13
CA ARG A 87 -9.62 4.44 -7.49
C ARG A 87 -10.80 5.26 -6.95
N LEU A 88 -12.03 4.72 -7.04
CA LEU A 88 -13.22 5.40 -6.49
C LEU A 88 -13.15 5.51 -4.98
N TRP A 89 -12.64 4.48 -4.31
CA TRP A 89 -12.43 4.48 -2.86
C TRP A 89 -11.42 5.56 -2.44
N LEU A 90 -10.27 5.66 -3.12
CA LEU A 90 -9.27 6.71 -2.86
C LEU A 90 -9.88 8.12 -3.02
N ARG A 91 -10.68 8.32 -4.06
CA ARG A 91 -11.35 9.61 -4.30
C ARG A 91 -12.37 9.93 -3.21
N HIS A 92 -13.14 8.94 -2.76
CA HIS A 92 -14.14 9.12 -1.72
C HIS A 92 -13.51 9.54 -0.38
N TYR A 93 -12.33 9.01 -0.06
CA TYR A 93 -11.59 9.36 1.16
C TYR A 93 -10.57 10.49 0.96
N GLU A 94 -10.62 11.20 -0.18
CA GLU A 94 -9.70 12.29 -0.52
C GLU A 94 -8.21 11.91 -0.44
N LEU A 95 -7.90 10.66 -0.78
CA LEU A 95 -6.55 10.09 -0.81
C LEU A 95 -5.95 10.05 -2.22
N ASP A 96 -6.71 10.49 -3.23
CA ASP A 96 -6.25 10.62 -4.62
C ASP A 96 -5.04 11.57 -4.67
N GLY A 97 -3.93 11.12 -5.26
CA GLY A 97 -2.68 11.87 -5.31
C GLY A 97 -1.82 11.85 -4.03
N LYS A 98 -2.24 11.13 -2.96
CA LYS A 98 -1.45 10.97 -1.73
C LYS A 98 -0.68 9.64 -1.67
N LEU A 99 -0.77 8.83 -2.72
CA LEU A 99 -0.04 7.58 -2.82
C LEU A 99 1.46 7.85 -2.96
N GLN A 100 2.27 7.16 -2.15
CA GLN A 100 3.71 7.31 -2.16
C GLN A 100 4.35 6.26 -3.08
N ALA A 101 5.37 6.68 -3.83
CA ALA A 101 6.18 5.79 -4.64
C ALA A 101 7.11 4.96 -3.76
N GLY A 102 7.44 3.74 -4.19
CA GLY A 102 8.34 2.86 -3.47
C GLY A 102 7.98 1.39 -3.67
N ASP A 103 8.73 0.54 -3.00
CA ASP A 103 8.53 -0.90 -2.98
C ASP A 103 7.71 -1.29 -1.75
N TYR A 104 6.66 -2.08 -1.95
CA TYR A 104 5.74 -2.48 -0.90
C TYR A 104 5.59 -4.00 -0.84
N LEU A 105 5.71 -4.58 0.35
CA LEU A 105 5.31 -5.97 0.59
C LEU A 105 3.84 -6.00 1.00
N LEU A 106 3.01 -6.49 0.09
CA LEU A 106 1.56 -6.57 0.24
C LEU A 106 1.12 -8.02 0.02
N SER A 107 0.04 -8.41 0.65
CA SER A 107 -0.52 -9.75 0.50
C SER A 107 -2.03 -9.71 0.22
N ALA A 108 -2.52 -10.73 -0.47
CA ALA A 108 -3.89 -10.79 -0.96
C ALA A 108 -4.94 -10.90 0.16
N HIS A 109 -4.54 -11.26 1.39
CA HIS A 109 -5.42 -11.29 2.57
C HIS A 109 -5.73 -9.89 3.13
N LEU A 110 -4.97 -8.86 2.71
CA LEU A 110 -5.24 -7.49 3.13
C LEU A 110 -6.48 -6.94 2.41
N SER A 111 -7.30 -6.20 3.15
CA SER A 111 -8.41 -5.45 2.58
C SER A 111 -7.90 -4.29 1.72
N LEU A 112 -8.72 -3.81 0.80
CA LEU A 112 -8.42 -2.65 -0.04
C LEU A 112 -8.01 -1.43 0.80
N SER A 113 -8.67 -1.19 1.93
CA SER A 113 -8.37 -0.08 2.85
C SER A 113 -7.01 -0.22 3.52
N GLU A 114 -6.60 -1.41 3.91
CA GLU A 114 -5.29 -1.68 4.51
C GLU A 114 -4.18 -1.46 3.49
N ILE A 115 -4.35 -1.98 2.25
CA ILE A 115 -3.41 -1.76 1.15
C ILE A 115 -3.27 -0.25 0.86
N ALA A 116 -4.39 0.46 0.68
CA ALA A 116 -4.38 1.90 0.41
C ALA A 116 -3.68 2.69 1.52
N ASN A 117 -3.97 2.37 2.79
CA ASN A 117 -3.35 3.04 3.93
C ASN A 117 -1.83 2.79 4.03
N LYS A 118 -1.35 1.60 3.72
CA LYS A 118 0.09 1.29 3.67
C LYS A 118 0.78 2.17 2.62
N ILE A 119 0.21 2.28 1.43
CA ILE A 119 0.76 3.07 0.33
C ILE A 119 0.71 4.58 0.64
N VAL A 120 -0.38 5.08 1.22
CA VAL A 120 -0.53 6.50 1.62
C VAL A 120 0.44 6.87 2.74
N LYS A 121 0.68 5.97 3.70
CA LYS A 121 1.65 6.19 4.80
C LYS A 121 3.10 6.08 4.33
N GLY A 122 3.35 5.50 3.15
CA GLY A 122 4.70 5.22 2.68
C GLY A 122 5.37 4.10 3.49
N ASP A 123 4.60 3.08 3.92
CA ASP A 123 5.12 1.89 4.60
C ASP A 123 5.85 1.01 3.57
N VAL A 124 6.95 1.55 3.05
CA VAL A 124 7.77 0.93 2.01
C VAL A 124 8.59 -0.22 2.58
N HIS A 125 8.73 -1.27 1.81
CA HIS A 125 9.68 -2.33 2.12
C HIS A 125 11.09 -1.83 1.76
N ILE A 126 11.93 -1.79 2.77
CA ILE A 126 13.34 -1.41 2.61
C ILE A 126 14.17 -2.66 2.80
N ASP A 127 14.71 -3.18 1.70
CA ASP A 127 15.71 -4.24 1.79
C ASP A 127 16.97 -3.68 2.44
N THR A 128 17.33 -4.19 3.59
CA THR A 128 18.55 -3.81 4.30
C THR A 128 19.48 -5.00 4.43
N ILE A 129 20.77 -4.72 4.32
CA ILE A 129 21.83 -5.68 4.63
C ILE A 129 22.37 -5.30 6.00
N ARG A 130 22.30 -6.23 6.94
CA ARG A 130 22.90 -6.08 8.26
C ARG A 130 24.22 -6.84 8.31
N PHE A 131 25.28 -6.15 8.75
CA PHE A 131 26.59 -6.74 8.95
C PHE A 131 27.24 -6.20 10.23
N THR A 132 28.11 -7.02 10.84
CA THR A 132 28.82 -6.67 12.07
C THR A 132 30.32 -6.56 11.80
N ILE A 133 30.90 -5.45 12.24
CA ILE A 133 32.34 -5.22 12.28
C ILE A 133 32.79 -5.49 13.71
N PRO A 134 33.55 -6.57 13.94
CA PRO A 134 34.11 -6.87 15.28
C PRO A 134 35.27 -5.92 15.62
N GLU A 135 35.61 -5.85 16.90
CA GLU A 135 36.77 -5.10 17.39
C GLU A 135 38.09 -5.68 16.88
N GLY A 136 39.10 -4.83 16.76
CA GLY A 136 40.50 -5.23 16.49
C GLY A 136 40.78 -5.57 15.02
N LEU A 137 39.94 -5.15 14.08
CA LEU A 137 40.22 -5.29 12.66
C LEU A 137 40.79 -4.00 12.07
N PHE A 138 41.78 -4.14 11.18
CA PHE A 138 42.23 -3.07 10.30
C PHE A 138 41.21 -2.87 9.14
N LEU A 139 41.22 -1.70 8.52
CA LEU A 139 40.30 -1.37 7.46
C LEU A 139 40.39 -2.31 6.26
N GLU A 140 41.60 -2.83 5.96
CA GLU A 140 41.82 -3.84 4.92
C GLU A 140 41.10 -5.17 5.25
N ASP A 141 41.13 -5.62 6.51
CA ASP A 141 40.44 -6.82 6.95
C ASP A 141 38.91 -6.64 6.91
N ILE A 142 38.47 -5.45 7.28
CA ILE A 142 37.04 -5.06 7.18
C ILE A 142 36.60 -5.11 5.71
N ALA A 143 37.39 -4.49 4.80
CA ALA A 143 37.10 -4.49 3.36
C ALA A 143 37.00 -5.90 2.78
N ALA A 144 37.99 -6.77 3.10
CA ALA A 144 38.01 -8.16 2.68
C ALA A 144 36.81 -8.95 3.21
N ARG A 145 36.42 -8.72 4.48
CA ARG A 145 35.28 -9.38 5.11
C ARG A 145 33.95 -8.97 4.46
N LEU A 146 33.77 -7.68 4.19
CA LEU A 146 32.56 -7.17 3.53
C LEU A 146 32.47 -7.63 2.07
N ALA A 147 33.61 -7.67 1.37
CA ALA A 147 33.69 -8.19 0.00
C ALA A 147 33.35 -9.69 -0.06
N LYS A 148 33.83 -10.48 0.88
CA LYS A 148 33.48 -11.90 0.99
C LYS A 148 31.98 -12.14 1.19
N GLN A 149 31.28 -11.19 1.81
CA GLN A 149 29.82 -11.24 1.99
C GLN A 149 29.06 -10.64 0.79
N GLY A 150 29.76 -10.16 -0.22
CA GLY A 150 29.15 -9.53 -1.41
C GLY A 150 28.58 -8.13 -1.16
N ILE A 151 28.93 -7.49 -0.03
CA ILE A 151 28.38 -6.19 0.39
C ILE A 151 29.07 -5.05 -0.35
N VAL A 152 30.39 -5.14 -0.53
CA VAL A 152 31.23 -4.12 -1.19
C VAL A 152 32.20 -4.77 -2.19
N ASP A 153 32.72 -3.96 -3.09
CA ASP A 153 33.93 -4.25 -3.86
C ASP A 153 35.13 -3.80 -3.02
N GLN A 154 36.08 -4.71 -2.72
CA GLN A 154 37.20 -4.47 -1.82
C GLN A 154 38.09 -3.30 -2.28
N ASP A 155 38.45 -3.28 -3.57
CA ASP A 155 39.37 -2.28 -4.11
C ASP A 155 38.73 -0.89 -4.10
N LYS A 156 37.44 -0.81 -4.45
CA LYS A 156 36.69 0.46 -4.40
C LYS A 156 36.51 0.95 -2.99
N PHE A 157 36.28 0.05 -2.04
CA PHE A 157 36.14 0.41 -0.62
C PHE A 157 37.43 1.03 -0.10
N LEU A 158 38.57 0.39 -0.33
CA LEU A 158 39.89 0.90 0.08
C LEU A 158 40.26 2.21 -0.65
N GLN A 159 39.96 2.32 -1.93
CA GLN A 159 40.14 3.55 -2.69
C GLN A 159 39.34 4.72 -2.11
N LEU A 160 38.08 4.48 -1.72
CA LEU A 160 37.26 5.50 -1.07
C LEU A 160 37.78 5.89 0.31
N ALA A 161 38.33 4.96 1.06
CA ALA A 161 38.91 5.18 2.38
C ALA A 161 40.25 5.93 2.31
N SER A 162 40.98 5.83 1.19
CA SER A 162 42.24 6.58 0.95
C SER A 162 42.00 7.99 0.39
N ASP A 163 40.83 8.29 -0.16
CA ASP A 163 40.51 9.58 -0.79
C ASP A 163 39.76 10.51 0.19
N VAL A 164 40.50 11.20 1.03
CA VAL A 164 39.96 12.13 2.04
C VAL A 164 39.19 13.30 1.40
N SER A 165 39.48 13.63 0.14
CA SER A 165 38.86 14.78 -0.54
C SER A 165 37.33 14.64 -0.66
N ARG A 166 36.81 13.44 -0.65
CA ARG A 166 35.37 13.11 -0.73
C ARG A 166 34.62 13.36 0.57
N TRP A 167 35.34 13.50 1.71
CA TRP A 167 34.79 13.53 3.05
C TRP A 167 35.00 14.88 3.74
N GLN A 168 35.42 15.92 2.99
CA GLN A 168 35.75 17.23 3.52
C GLN A 168 34.61 17.93 4.26
N ASP A 169 33.38 17.58 3.98
CA ASP A 169 32.20 18.12 4.69
C ASP A 169 32.06 17.59 6.13
N TYR A 170 32.84 16.60 6.50
CA TYR A 170 32.82 16.05 7.86
C TYR A 170 33.88 16.70 8.73
N TRP A 171 33.50 17.15 9.92
CA TRP A 171 34.34 17.92 10.85
C TRP A 171 35.64 17.19 11.23
N PHE A 172 35.61 15.85 11.35
CA PHE A 172 36.79 15.09 11.76
C PHE A 172 37.86 14.97 10.68
N VAL A 173 37.52 15.22 9.43
CA VAL A 173 38.47 15.08 8.29
C VAL A 173 39.60 16.07 8.39
N THR A 174 39.34 17.27 8.93
CA THR A 174 40.37 18.33 9.13
C THR A 174 41.40 17.97 10.22
N GLU A 175 41.10 16.99 11.06
CA GLU A 175 41.97 16.51 12.14
C GLU A 175 42.82 15.29 11.74
N ILE A 176 42.59 14.75 10.53
CA ILE A 176 43.35 13.61 10.02
C ILE A 176 44.75 14.04 9.61
N PRO A 177 45.84 13.43 10.13
CA PRO A 177 47.18 13.75 9.71
C PRO A 177 47.42 13.52 8.22
N GLU A 178 48.15 14.40 7.58
CA GLU A 178 48.56 14.22 6.19
C GLU A 178 49.60 13.07 6.03
N GLY A 179 49.57 12.41 4.86
CA GLY A 179 50.60 11.41 4.50
C GLY A 179 50.30 9.99 5.01
N LEU A 180 49.09 9.72 5.46
CA LEU A 180 48.64 8.38 5.77
C LEU A 180 48.24 7.63 4.50
N ASP A 181 48.60 6.36 4.38
CA ASP A 181 48.20 5.49 3.25
C ASP A 181 46.69 5.25 3.22
N ILE A 182 46.10 5.06 4.42
CA ILE A 182 44.66 4.90 4.62
C ILE A 182 44.18 5.90 5.69
N PRO A 183 43.88 7.13 5.30
CA PRO A 183 43.50 8.19 6.23
C PRO A 183 42.30 7.90 7.12
N LEU A 184 41.36 7.07 6.65
CA LEU A 184 40.15 6.69 7.40
C LEU A 184 40.33 5.44 8.26
N GLU A 185 41.57 4.94 8.47
CA GLU A 185 41.83 3.84 9.41
C GLU A 185 41.36 4.23 10.82
N GLY A 186 40.57 3.34 11.47
CA GLY A 186 40.03 3.55 12.80
C GLY A 186 38.73 4.40 12.87
N TYR A 187 38.27 4.97 11.75
CA TYR A 187 37.01 5.75 11.73
C TYR A 187 35.76 4.90 11.53
N LEU A 188 35.90 3.64 11.14
CA LEU A 188 34.81 2.69 11.07
C LEU A 188 34.75 1.86 12.38
N PHE A 189 33.88 2.30 13.30
CA PHE A 189 33.81 1.69 14.62
C PHE A 189 33.30 0.26 14.61
N PRO A 190 33.74 -0.57 15.56
CA PRO A 190 33.12 -1.87 15.80
C PRO A 190 31.65 -1.72 16.20
N ASP A 191 30.74 -2.16 15.34
CA ASP A 191 29.30 -2.10 15.56
C ASP A 191 28.56 -3.01 14.57
N THR A 192 27.25 -3.11 14.73
CA THR A 192 26.36 -3.73 13.74
C THR A 192 25.70 -2.64 12.89
N TYR A 193 26.07 -2.64 11.64
CA TYR A 193 25.57 -1.68 10.64
C TYR A 193 24.41 -2.24 9.86
N GLU A 194 23.49 -1.38 9.49
CA GLU A 194 22.38 -1.67 8.61
C GLU A 194 22.38 -0.67 7.44
N ILE A 195 22.57 -1.17 6.24
CA ILE A 195 22.62 -0.36 5.02
C ILE A 195 21.55 -0.82 4.05
N LEU A 196 21.13 0.06 3.14
CA LEU A 196 20.21 -0.29 2.07
C LEU A 196 20.85 -1.32 1.14
N ALA A 197 20.13 -2.42 0.86
CA ALA A 197 20.54 -3.32 -0.19
C ALA A 197 20.52 -2.56 -1.53
N LYS A 198 21.58 -2.65 -2.32
CA LYS A 198 21.57 -2.11 -3.67
C LYS A 198 20.61 -2.94 -4.53
N THR A 199 19.54 -2.32 -5.01
CA THR A 199 18.75 -2.81 -6.14
C THR A 199 19.49 -2.59 -7.44
#